data_d28727f4f64670c35ce7552cedeb16a8
#
_entry.id   d28727f4f64670c35ce7552cedeb16a8
#
_cell.length_a   1.000
_cell.length_b   1.000
_cell.length_c   1.000
_cell.angle_alpha   90.00
_cell.angle_beta   90.00
_cell.angle_gamma   90.00
#
_symmetry.space_group_name_H-M   'P 1'
#
loop_
_entity.id
_entity.type
_entity.pdbx_description
1 polymer ?
#
loop_
_entity_poly.entity_id
_entity_poly.type
_entity_poly.pdbx_seq_one_letter_code
_entity_poly.pdbx_strand_id
1 'polypeptide(L)'
;MCLAEICGMAGYNLWPAMMPDFQERWNLSSTAVGWIGGSYFFGYVVATWPLSSLTDRVDPKKIYLIFMAIAVIAPLGFAMTAQGFWTASIWRILQGIGLAGTYMPGLKLLTDIVPESNRSRTVAWYTALFYVGAALSLYYGANLNGLIDWKWIWIFASIGPALALVIVWLILPSIPPKISDKPTEHLLDLRPALKNRKVMGYTIAYFAHCAELMGFATWIVAFLTYSHGLQNAGTIGTALSIGSIATFVTLLAVPSSVLGNEVSVRYGRLPVLRVVMFGSAIIGIILGFSATFIFPIVLCLLILYGITVTADSATITAGVVDVADPRYRGTVMATYSLIGFLGASIGPVVFGFMLDLGGGELSSLGWKLAFTSLAVMVCLGPIAVAQGQKLR
;
A
#
# COMPACT_ATOMS: atom_id res chain seq x y z
N MET A 1 -4.78 14.69 14.56
CA MET A 1 -4.02 13.87 13.59
C MET A 1 -4.72 12.57 13.22
N CYS A 2 -5.12 11.72 14.18
CA CYS A 2 -5.75 10.43 13.85
C CYS A 2 -7.02 10.55 12.98
N LEU A 3 -7.91 11.51 13.28
CA LEU A 3 -9.07 11.79 12.43
C LEU A 3 -8.65 12.33 11.05
N ALA A 4 -7.65 13.20 11.02
CA ALA A 4 -7.11 13.73 9.77
C ALA A 4 -6.48 12.62 8.89
N GLU A 5 -5.90 11.59 9.49
CA GLU A 5 -5.38 10.42 8.78
C GLU A 5 -6.49 9.63 8.08
N ILE A 6 -7.57 9.29 8.81
CA ILE A 6 -8.72 8.60 8.21
C ILE A 6 -9.30 9.42 7.05
N CYS A 7 -9.50 10.72 7.27
CA CYS A 7 -10.05 11.62 6.26
C CYS A 7 -9.11 11.74 5.05
N GLY A 8 -7.79 11.84 5.28
CA GLY A 8 -6.78 11.94 4.22
C GLY A 8 -6.76 10.73 3.28
N MET A 9 -7.16 9.55 3.80
CA MET A 9 -7.18 8.29 3.02
C MET A 9 -8.45 8.11 2.16
N ALA A 10 -9.38 9.06 2.14
CA ALA A 10 -10.65 8.91 1.43
C ALA A 10 -10.52 8.55 -0.07
N GLY A 11 -9.46 8.97 -0.76
CA GLY A 11 -9.21 8.64 -2.17
C GLY A 11 -8.28 7.44 -2.42
N TYR A 12 -7.75 6.80 -1.37
CA TYR A 12 -6.63 5.85 -1.47
C TYR A 12 -6.95 4.64 -2.36
N ASN A 13 -8.01 3.91 -2.04
CA ASN A 13 -8.41 2.67 -2.71
C ASN A 13 -9.56 2.85 -3.71
N LEU A 14 -9.87 4.06 -4.18
CA LEU A 14 -10.91 4.26 -5.20
C LEU A 14 -10.56 3.61 -6.53
N TRP A 15 -9.27 3.64 -6.92
CA TRP A 15 -8.86 2.99 -8.16
C TRP A 15 -9.12 1.48 -8.12
N PRO A 16 -8.61 0.71 -7.14
CA PRO A 16 -8.96 -0.72 -7.03
C PRO A 16 -10.46 -1.00 -6.94
N ALA A 17 -11.21 -0.12 -6.29
CA ALA A 17 -12.65 -0.28 -6.09
C ALA A 17 -13.46 -0.17 -7.38
N MET A 18 -13.01 0.68 -8.32
CA MET A 18 -13.75 1.04 -9.54
C MET A 18 -13.02 0.63 -10.82
N MET A 19 -11.89 -0.05 -10.67
CA MET A 19 -11.00 -0.41 -11.76
C MET A 19 -11.67 -1.19 -12.90
N PRO A 20 -12.54 -2.21 -12.64
CA PRO A 20 -13.19 -2.94 -13.73
C PRO A 20 -14.01 -2.03 -14.64
N ASP A 21 -14.74 -1.07 -14.09
CA ASP A 21 -15.53 -0.11 -14.86
C ASP A 21 -14.66 0.82 -15.72
N PHE A 22 -13.54 1.30 -15.18
CA PHE A 22 -12.62 2.15 -15.94
C PHE A 22 -11.91 1.37 -17.03
N GLN A 23 -11.61 0.10 -16.81
CA GLN A 23 -11.02 -0.78 -17.80
C GLN A 23 -11.94 -0.93 -19.01
N GLU A 24 -13.20 -1.23 -18.77
CA GLU A 24 -14.21 -1.32 -19.83
C GLU A 24 -14.46 0.04 -20.49
N ARG A 25 -14.70 1.09 -19.71
CA ARG A 25 -15.02 2.45 -20.18
C ARG A 25 -13.94 3.05 -21.09
N TRP A 26 -12.68 2.81 -20.77
CA TRP A 26 -11.54 3.39 -21.51
C TRP A 26 -10.82 2.37 -22.38
N ASN A 27 -11.36 1.16 -22.51
CA ASN A 27 -10.80 0.05 -23.28
C ASN A 27 -9.29 -0.16 -22.98
N LEU A 28 -8.97 -0.28 -21.68
CA LEU A 28 -7.61 -0.43 -21.21
C LEU A 28 -7.19 -1.90 -21.17
N SER A 29 -5.93 -2.18 -21.52
CA SER A 29 -5.33 -3.47 -21.21
C SER A 29 -5.12 -3.62 -19.72
N SER A 30 -5.03 -4.86 -19.21
CA SER A 30 -4.76 -5.11 -17.78
C SER A 30 -3.41 -4.52 -17.37
N THR A 31 -2.41 -4.53 -18.24
CA THR A 31 -1.12 -3.84 -18.03
C THR A 31 -1.31 -2.34 -17.80
N ALA A 32 -2.12 -1.67 -18.60
CA ALA A 32 -2.39 -0.24 -18.45
C ALA A 32 -3.11 0.06 -17.13
N VAL A 33 -4.06 -0.77 -16.76
CA VAL A 33 -4.78 -0.68 -15.48
C VAL A 33 -3.82 -0.85 -14.28
N GLY A 34 -2.93 -1.84 -14.35
CA GLY A 34 -1.87 -2.06 -13.35
C GLY A 34 -0.93 -0.86 -13.25
N TRP A 35 -0.57 -0.22 -14.36
CA TRP A 35 0.23 1.01 -14.37
C TRP A 35 -0.48 2.18 -13.69
N ILE A 36 -1.76 2.40 -13.94
CA ILE A 36 -2.53 3.45 -13.25
C ILE A 36 -2.55 3.19 -11.74
N GLY A 37 -2.72 1.93 -11.31
CA GLY A 37 -2.63 1.53 -9.91
C GLY A 37 -1.24 1.78 -9.31
N GLY A 38 -0.19 1.32 -9.98
CA GLY A 38 1.20 1.46 -9.57
C GLY A 38 1.72 2.90 -9.61
N SER A 39 1.17 3.75 -10.49
CA SER A 39 1.56 5.15 -10.62
C SER A 39 1.34 5.97 -9.34
N TYR A 40 0.37 5.58 -8.52
CA TYR A 40 0.18 6.14 -7.19
C TYR A 40 1.44 5.98 -6.32
N PHE A 41 1.96 4.77 -6.24
CA PHE A 41 3.16 4.48 -5.45
C PHE A 41 4.43 5.03 -6.08
N PHE A 42 4.48 5.14 -7.41
CA PHE A 42 5.54 5.85 -8.11
C PHE A 42 5.59 7.32 -7.70
N GLY A 43 4.45 8.01 -7.64
CA GLY A 43 4.36 9.38 -7.14
C GLY A 43 4.85 9.51 -5.69
N TYR A 44 4.50 8.56 -4.83
CA TYR A 44 4.99 8.49 -3.46
C TYR A 44 6.52 8.38 -3.41
N VAL A 45 7.11 7.47 -4.18
CA VAL A 45 8.56 7.25 -4.26
C VAL A 45 9.30 8.52 -4.68
N VAL A 46 8.84 9.16 -5.76
CA VAL A 46 9.46 10.38 -6.29
C VAL A 46 9.44 11.53 -5.26
N ALA A 47 8.34 11.66 -4.51
CA ALA A 47 8.19 12.71 -3.52
C ALA A 47 8.91 12.42 -2.19
N THR A 48 8.99 11.16 -1.78
CA THR A 48 9.59 10.77 -0.49
C THR A 48 11.05 11.18 -0.41
N TRP A 49 11.79 11.08 -1.49
CA TRP A 49 13.21 11.38 -1.50
C TRP A 49 13.51 12.85 -1.12
N PRO A 50 12.98 13.89 -1.81
CA PRO A 50 13.21 15.27 -1.40
C PRO A 50 12.57 15.62 -0.06
N LEU A 51 11.44 14.99 0.29
CA LEU A 51 10.73 15.26 1.53
C LEU A 51 11.48 14.81 2.78
N SER A 52 12.28 13.73 2.70
CA SER A 52 13.07 13.24 3.83
C SER A 52 14.06 14.29 4.34
N SER A 53 14.64 15.09 3.46
CA SER A 53 15.54 16.20 3.82
C SER A 53 14.81 17.50 4.17
N LEU A 54 13.60 17.68 3.63
CA LEU A 54 12.82 18.90 3.81
C LEU A 54 12.18 18.95 5.20
N THR A 55 11.75 17.81 5.75
CA THR A 55 11.13 17.73 7.09
C THR A 55 12.06 18.11 8.24
N ASP A 56 13.38 18.12 8.02
CA ASP A 56 14.36 18.55 9.01
C ASP A 56 14.64 20.07 8.97
N ARG A 57 14.21 20.74 7.90
CA ARG A 57 14.47 22.16 7.66
C ARG A 57 13.21 23.03 7.66
N VAL A 58 12.07 22.44 7.36
CA VAL A 58 10.79 23.12 7.25
C VAL A 58 9.82 22.53 8.27
N ASP A 59 8.98 23.39 8.85
CA ASP A 59 7.91 22.98 9.78
C ASP A 59 7.06 21.84 9.16
N PRO A 60 6.98 20.66 9.82
CA PRO A 60 6.18 19.53 9.33
C PRO A 60 4.72 19.89 9.06
N LYS A 61 4.14 20.87 9.81
CA LYS A 61 2.78 21.34 9.57
C LYS A 61 2.64 22.00 8.20
N LYS A 62 3.61 22.84 7.80
CA LYS A 62 3.57 23.50 6.49
C LYS A 62 3.66 22.49 5.35
N ILE A 63 4.55 21.51 5.48
CA ILE A 63 4.68 20.41 4.52
C ILE A 63 3.35 19.67 4.42
N TYR A 64 2.80 19.22 5.55
CA TYR A 64 1.52 18.53 5.60
C TYR A 64 0.41 19.30 4.89
N LEU A 65 0.26 20.58 5.17
CA LEU A 65 -0.81 21.41 4.57
C LEU A 65 -0.68 21.55 3.05
N ILE A 66 0.56 21.76 2.54
CA ILE A 66 0.81 21.87 1.09
C ILE A 66 0.46 20.56 0.39
N PHE A 67 0.92 19.42 0.93
CA PHE A 67 0.70 18.13 0.31
C PHE A 67 -0.74 17.63 0.52
N MET A 68 -1.41 18.02 1.59
CA MET A 68 -2.83 17.76 1.77
C MET A 68 -3.68 18.56 0.77
N ALA A 69 -3.27 19.78 0.40
CA ALA A 69 -3.92 20.51 -0.70
C ALA A 69 -3.76 19.76 -2.04
N ILE A 70 -2.60 19.14 -2.31
CA ILE A 70 -2.43 18.27 -3.48
C ILE A 70 -3.38 17.05 -3.39
N ALA A 71 -3.52 16.45 -2.20
CA ALA A 71 -4.44 15.33 -1.97
C ALA A 71 -5.92 15.72 -2.15
N VAL A 72 -6.29 16.99 -1.97
CA VAL A 72 -7.62 17.52 -2.30
C VAL A 72 -7.78 17.69 -3.82
N ILE A 73 -6.78 18.34 -4.46
CA ILE A 73 -6.85 18.69 -5.89
C ILE A 73 -6.82 17.45 -6.79
N ALA A 74 -6.06 16.43 -6.42
CA ALA A 74 -5.84 15.29 -7.28
C ALA A 74 -7.10 14.45 -7.54
N PRO A 75 -7.96 14.09 -6.56
CA PRO A 75 -9.23 13.42 -6.84
C PRO A 75 -10.22 14.32 -7.60
N LEU A 76 -10.24 15.63 -7.34
CA LEU A 76 -11.06 16.58 -8.10
C LEU A 76 -10.63 16.63 -9.57
N GLY A 77 -9.33 16.76 -9.81
CA GLY A 77 -8.78 16.75 -11.16
C GLY A 77 -9.05 15.43 -11.89
N PHE A 78 -8.94 14.30 -11.18
CA PHE A 78 -9.33 12.99 -11.72
C PHE A 78 -10.80 12.99 -12.15
N ALA A 79 -11.71 13.41 -11.29
CA ALA A 79 -13.14 13.48 -11.59
C ALA A 79 -13.48 14.35 -12.82
N MET A 80 -12.77 15.47 -12.95
CA MET A 80 -13.08 16.48 -13.98
C MET A 80 -12.42 16.19 -15.33
N THR A 81 -11.24 15.55 -15.34
CA THR A 81 -10.41 15.49 -16.54
C THR A 81 -9.88 14.10 -16.92
N ALA A 82 -10.09 13.06 -16.07
CA ALA A 82 -9.65 11.71 -16.43
C ALA A 82 -10.48 11.15 -17.58
N GLN A 83 -9.81 10.76 -18.67
CA GLN A 83 -10.43 10.26 -19.90
C GLN A 83 -9.70 9.03 -20.46
N GLY A 84 -8.73 8.47 -19.73
CA GLY A 84 -7.94 7.32 -20.17
C GLY A 84 -6.62 7.22 -19.43
N PHE A 85 -5.73 6.39 -19.97
CA PHE A 85 -4.47 5.99 -19.34
C PHE A 85 -3.62 7.17 -18.82
N TRP A 86 -3.29 8.14 -19.67
CA TRP A 86 -2.36 9.22 -19.35
C TRP A 86 -2.92 10.17 -18.29
N THR A 87 -4.14 10.62 -18.48
CA THR A 87 -4.78 11.55 -17.54
C THR A 87 -5.03 10.90 -16.19
N ALA A 88 -5.47 9.66 -16.16
CA ALA A 88 -5.64 8.90 -14.92
C ALA A 88 -4.30 8.69 -14.19
N SER A 89 -3.24 8.29 -14.92
CA SER A 89 -1.90 8.10 -14.35
C SER A 89 -1.33 9.37 -13.72
N ILE A 90 -1.48 10.52 -14.39
CA ILE A 90 -1.00 11.81 -13.85
C ILE A 90 -1.69 12.14 -12.52
N TRP A 91 -3.01 12.01 -12.44
CA TRP A 91 -3.73 12.29 -11.20
C TRP A 91 -3.39 11.28 -10.10
N ARG A 92 -3.16 10.01 -10.46
CA ARG A 92 -2.71 8.99 -9.49
C ARG A 92 -1.31 9.28 -8.97
N ILE A 93 -0.38 9.74 -9.81
CA ILE A 93 0.95 10.21 -9.38
C ILE A 93 0.80 11.38 -8.38
N LEU A 94 -0.04 12.36 -8.69
CA LEU A 94 -0.28 13.49 -7.79
C LEU A 94 -0.89 13.07 -6.46
N GLN A 95 -1.81 12.10 -6.45
CA GLN A 95 -2.33 11.52 -5.20
C GLN A 95 -1.21 10.87 -4.37
N GLY A 96 -0.33 10.10 -5.00
CA GLY A 96 0.83 9.50 -4.34
C GLY A 96 1.81 10.52 -3.78
N ILE A 97 2.07 11.60 -4.51
CA ILE A 97 2.84 12.75 -4.03
C ILE A 97 2.17 13.36 -2.78
N GLY A 98 0.85 13.56 -2.81
CA GLY A 98 0.06 14.02 -1.67
C GLY A 98 0.27 13.13 -0.43
N LEU A 99 0.18 11.81 -0.59
CA LEU A 99 0.40 10.85 0.50
C LEU A 99 1.80 10.96 1.10
N ALA A 100 2.84 11.08 0.27
CA ALA A 100 4.22 11.17 0.76
C ALA A 100 4.43 12.36 1.70
N GLY A 101 3.83 13.50 1.40
CA GLY A 101 3.94 14.71 2.21
C GLY A 101 2.94 14.81 3.37
N THR A 102 2.00 13.87 3.49
CA THR A 102 1.02 13.86 4.58
C THR A 102 1.29 12.78 5.62
N TYR A 103 1.61 11.55 5.20
CA TYR A 103 1.78 10.44 6.13
C TYR A 103 2.98 10.63 7.08
N MET A 104 4.20 10.72 6.55
CA MET A 104 5.40 10.85 7.39
C MET A 104 5.53 12.21 8.09
N PRO A 105 5.29 13.36 7.44
CA PRO A 105 5.25 14.63 8.12
C PRO A 105 4.14 14.73 9.17
N GLY A 106 2.99 14.11 8.94
CA GLY A 106 1.90 14.00 9.90
C GLY A 106 2.27 13.18 11.12
N LEU A 107 2.95 12.05 10.93
CA LEU A 107 3.47 11.23 12.02
C LEU A 107 4.52 11.99 12.84
N LYS A 108 5.43 12.70 12.18
CA LYS A 108 6.42 13.55 12.85
C LYS A 108 5.74 14.64 13.68
N LEU A 109 4.82 15.40 13.09
CA LEU A 109 4.06 16.42 13.80
C LEU A 109 3.35 15.86 15.03
N LEU A 110 2.75 14.67 14.92
CA LEU A 110 2.07 14.00 16.00
C LEU A 110 3.03 13.60 17.12
N THR A 111 4.18 13.01 16.80
CA THR A 111 5.18 12.56 17.78
C THR A 111 5.92 13.70 18.45
N ASP A 112 6.00 14.87 17.83
CA ASP A 112 6.60 16.07 18.40
C ASP A 112 5.69 16.75 19.45
N ILE A 113 4.37 16.54 19.36
CA ILE A 113 3.37 17.10 20.28
C ILE A 113 3.11 16.19 21.50
N VAL A 114 3.15 14.87 21.27
CA VAL A 114 2.76 13.87 22.29
C VAL A 114 3.90 13.60 23.28
N PRO A 115 3.62 13.51 24.60
CA PRO A 115 4.60 13.12 25.61
C PRO A 115 5.29 11.79 25.28
N GLU A 116 6.56 11.65 25.61
CA GLU A 116 7.39 10.49 25.26
C GLU A 116 6.78 9.17 25.76
N SER A 117 6.17 9.17 26.94
CA SER A 117 5.48 8.01 27.52
C SER A 117 4.33 7.45 26.67
N ASN A 118 3.68 8.30 25.86
CA ASN A 118 2.54 7.92 25.02
C ASN A 118 2.89 7.79 23.54
N ARG A 119 4.14 8.12 23.15
CA ARG A 119 4.55 8.20 21.74
C ARG A 119 4.34 6.89 21.00
N SER A 120 4.80 5.77 21.53
CA SER A 120 4.66 4.44 20.92
C SER A 120 3.20 4.07 20.69
N ARG A 121 2.33 4.29 21.68
CA ARG A 121 0.89 4.02 21.58
C ARG A 121 0.23 4.90 20.52
N THR A 122 0.62 6.15 20.44
CA THR A 122 0.07 7.12 19.48
C THR A 122 0.47 6.79 18.04
N VAL A 123 1.72 6.38 17.83
CA VAL A 123 2.20 5.90 16.52
C VAL A 123 1.42 4.66 16.08
N ALA A 124 1.19 3.71 16.99
CA ALA A 124 0.41 2.51 16.68
C ALA A 124 -1.03 2.83 16.25
N TRP A 125 -1.70 3.75 16.96
CA TRP A 125 -3.03 4.21 16.57
C TRP A 125 -3.04 4.93 15.22
N TYR A 126 -2.08 5.82 14.98
CA TYR A 126 -1.98 6.55 13.71
C TYR A 126 -1.83 5.58 12.52
N THR A 127 -0.93 4.60 12.65
CA THR A 127 -0.72 3.57 11.62
C THR A 127 -1.94 2.67 11.42
N ALA A 128 -2.63 2.28 12.50
CA ALA A 128 -3.85 1.47 12.40
C ALA A 128 -4.96 2.22 11.66
N LEU A 129 -5.11 3.52 11.93
CA LEU A 129 -6.15 4.36 11.33
C LEU A 129 -5.91 4.65 9.84
N PHE A 130 -4.66 4.57 9.36
CA PHE A 130 -4.36 4.54 7.94
C PHE A 130 -5.12 3.39 7.24
N TYR A 131 -5.03 2.17 7.77
CA TYR A 131 -5.74 1.02 7.19
C TYR A 131 -7.25 1.15 7.28
N VAL A 132 -7.78 1.76 8.36
CA VAL A 132 -9.20 2.04 8.48
C VAL A 132 -9.66 3.01 7.39
N GLY A 133 -8.94 4.11 7.17
CA GLY A 133 -9.26 5.07 6.11
C GLY A 133 -9.15 4.45 4.70
N ALA A 134 -8.12 3.65 4.47
CA ALA A 134 -7.94 2.91 3.22
C ALA A 134 -9.08 1.90 2.97
N ALA A 135 -9.51 1.17 3.99
CA ALA A 135 -10.62 0.23 3.90
C ALA A 135 -11.96 0.94 3.64
N LEU A 136 -12.21 2.07 4.33
CA LEU A 136 -13.39 2.89 4.09
C LEU A 136 -13.45 3.41 2.65
N SER A 137 -12.31 3.85 2.09
CA SER A 137 -12.27 4.31 0.69
C SER A 137 -12.61 3.20 -0.30
N LEU A 138 -12.14 1.98 -0.05
CA LEU A 138 -12.51 0.79 -0.83
C LEU A 138 -14.00 0.47 -0.71
N TYR A 139 -14.52 0.51 0.52
CA TYR A 139 -15.91 0.19 0.81
C TYR A 139 -16.88 1.10 0.07
N TYR A 140 -16.76 2.42 0.26
CA TYR A 140 -17.72 3.33 -0.38
C TYR A 140 -17.48 3.41 -1.89
N GLY A 141 -16.21 3.35 -2.34
CA GLY A 141 -15.90 3.32 -3.77
C GLY A 141 -16.57 2.17 -4.50
N ALA A 142 -16.44 0.95 -3.99
CA ALA A 142 -17.02 -0.24 -4.62
C ALA A 142 -18.55 -0.33 -4.47
N ASN A 143 -19.13 0.14 -3.34
CA ASN A 143 -20.57 0.02 -3.12
C ASN A 143 -21.39 1.17 -3.72
N LEU A 144 -20.81 2.35 -3.93
CA LEU A 144 -21.46 3.47 -4.62
C LEU A 144 -21.29 3.39 -6.14
N ASN A 145 -20.30 2.63 -6.61
CA ASN A 145 -20.08 2.41 -8.02
C ASN A 145 -21.28 1.74 -8.66
N GLY A 146 -21.76 2.30 -9.77
CA GLY A 146 -23.01 1.87 -10.42
C GLY A 146 -24.29 2.45 -9.82
N LEU A 147 -24.29 3.00 -8.60
CA LEU A 147 -25.43 3.70 -7.99
C LEU A 147 -25.44 5.19 -8.34
N ILE A 148 -24.28 5.81 -8.40
CA ILE A 148 -24.08 7.21 -8.78
C ILE A 148 -22.98 7.31 -9.84
N ASP A 149 -22.92 8.43 -10.55
CA ASP A 149 -21.83 8.66 -11.51
C ASP A 149 -20.48 8.64 -10.79
N TRP A 150 -19.50 7.94 -11.34
CA TRP A 150 -18.15 7.76 -10.79
C TRP A 150 -17.46 9.09 -10.47
N LYS A 151 -17.77 10.16 -11.22
CA LYS A 151 -17.21 11.50 -10.96
C LYS A 151 -17.58 12.01 -9.58
N TRP A 152 -18.81 11.79 -9.12
CA TRP A 152 -19.23 12.19 -7.80
C TRP A 152 -18.50 11.44 -6.71
N ILE A 153 -18.21 10.14 -6.90
CA ILE A 153 -17.44 9.35 -5.93
C ILE A 153 -16.05 9.95 -5.75
N TRP A 154 -15.40 10.34 -6.83
CA TRP A 154 -14.08 10.99 -6.78
C TRP A 154 -14.14 12.42 -6.22
N ILE A 155 -15.20 13.18 -6.50
CA ILE A 155 -15.43 14.48 -5.87
C ILE A 155 -15.61 14.33 -4.36
N PHE A 156 -16.42 13.38 -3.90
CA PHE A 156 -16.60 13.10 -2.47
C PHE A 156 -15.29 12.67 -1.79
N ALA A 157 -14.45 11.94 -2.49
CA ALA A 157 -13.12 11.57 -2.00
C ALA A 157 -12.22 12.78 -1.68
N SER A 158 -12.44 13.92 -2.32
CA SER A 158 -11.69 15.16 -2.04
C SER A 158 -12.14 15.86 -0.74
N ILE A 159 -13.36 15.58 -0.29
CA ILE A 159 -13.89 16.18 0.96
C ILE A 159 -13.09 15.70 2.16
N GLY A 160 -12.69 14.44 2.20
CA GLY A 160 -11.89 13.88 3.29
C GLY A 160 -10.56 14.64 3.49
N PRO A 161 -9.69 14.71 2.48
CA PRO A 161 -8.46 15.51 2.55
C PRO A 161 -8.72 17.00 2.85
N ALA A 162 -9.81 17.60 2.33
CA ALA A 162 -10.16 18.98 2.65
C ALA A 162 -10.49 19.15 4.15
N LEU A 163 -11.24 18.23 4.73
CA LEU A 163 -11.49 18.20 6.17
C LEU A 163 -10.20 18.01 6.97
N ALA A 164 -9.32 17.09 6.55
CA ALA A 164 -8.02 16.87 7.18
C ALA A 164 -7.16 18.14 7.15
N LEU A 165 -7.15 18.85 6.02
CA LEU A 165 -6.43 20.12 5.86
C LEU A 165 -6.96 21.17 6.86
N VAL A 166 -8.29 21.35 6.94
CA VAL A 166 -8.92 22.30 7.86
C VAL A 166 -8.64 21.94 9.32
N ILE A 167 -8.77 20.66 9.69
CA ILE A 167 -8.51 20.15 11.05
C ILE A 167 -7.06 20.49 11.45
N VAL A 168 -6.10 20.14 10.60
CA VAL A 168 -4.68 20.37 10.90
C VAL A 168 -4.33 21.86 10.93
N TRP A 169 -4.88 22.63 10.00
CA TRP A 169 -4.65 24.07 9.95
C TRP A 169 -5.13 24.77 11.22
N LEU A 170 -6.34 24.45 11.68
CA LEU A 170 -6.98 25.13 12.83
C LEU A 170 -6.50 24.63 14.20
N ILE A 171 -6.27 23.28 14.33
CA ILE A 171 -6.11 22.68 15.66
C ILE A 171 -4.64 22.48 16.03
N LEU A 172 -3.77 22.18 15.06
CA LEU A 172 -2.40 21.81 15.39
C LEU A 172 -1.47 23.02 15.45
N PRO A 173 -0.53 23.05 16.42
CA PRO A 173 0.46 24.11 16.51
C PRO A 173 1.50 23.99 15.39
N SER A 174 2.11 25.10 15.02
CA SER A 174 3.32 25.17 14.20
C SER A 174 4.52 24.88 15.10
N ILE A 175 5.35 23.94 14.71
CA ILE A 175 6.56 23.55 15.46
C ILE A 175 7.75 23.76 14.54
N PRO A 176 8.53 24.85 14.73
CA PRO A 176 9.73 25.05 13.92
C PRO A 176 10.71 23.91 14.13
N PRO A 177 11.38 23.44 13.06
CA PRO A 177 12.36 22.36 13.18
C PRO A 177 13.49 22.81 14.09
N LYS A 178 13.93 21.89 14.96
CA LYS A 178 15.17 22.07 15.72
C LYS A 178 16.33 21.85 14.75
N ILE A 179 16.90 22.95 14.25
CA ILE A 179 18.08 22.90 13.38
C ILE A 179 19.21 22.30 14.23
N SER A 180 19.65 21.13 13.85
CA SER A 180 20.85 20.53 14.48
C SER A 180 22.08 21.17 13.87
N ASP A 181 22.98 21.68 14.70
CA ASP A 181 24.28 22.20 14.28
C ASP A 181 25.23 21.12 13.77
N LYS A 182 24.85 19.86 13.86
CA LYS A 182 25.62 18.76 13.29
C LYS A 182 25.48 18.79 11.76
N PRO A 183 26.59 18.79 11.01
CA PRO A 183 26.53 18.65 9.57
C PRO A 183 25.71 17.37 9.28
N THR A 184 24.57 17.55 8.62
CA THR A 184 23.82 16.43 8.08
C THR A 184 24.72 15.73 7.07
N GLU A 185 25.43 14.71 7.53
CA GLU A 185 26.11 13.78 6.62
C GLU A 185 25.06 13.44 5.59
N HIS A 186 25.39 13.67 4.34
CA HIS A 186 24.52 13.65 3.18
C HIS A 186 23.31 12.72 3.32
N LEU A 187 22.13 13.27 3.72
CA LEU A 187 20.84 12.55 3.80
C LEU A 187 20.47 11.84 2.48
N LEU A 188 21.17 12.22 1.39
CA LEU A 188 21.04 11.62 0.07
C LEU A 188 22.11 10.55 -0.21
N ASP A 189 23.04 10.27 0.71
CA ASP A 189 24.02 9.21 0.52
C ASP A 189 23.43 7.86 0.94
N LEU A 190 22.88 7.13 -0.01
CA LEU A 190 22.32 5.79 0.18
C LEU A 190 23.39 4.69 0.31
N ARG A 191 24.68 5.01 0.09
CA ARG A 191 25.80 4.03 0.09
C ARG A 191 25.92 3.23 1.38
N PRO A 192 25.75 3.81 2.60
CA PRO A 192 25.82 3.04 3.84
C PRO A 192 24.75 1.94 3.92
N ALA A 193 23.55 2.21 3.44
CA ALA A 193 22.47 1.22 3.39
C ALA A 193 22.74 0.15 2.31
N LEU A 194 23.10 0.57 1.10
CA LEU A 194 23.34 -0.32 -0.04
C LEU A 194 24.54 -1.26 0.17
N LYS A 195 25.57 -0.84 0.90
CA LYS A 195 26.72 -1.67 1.24
C LYS A 195 26.46 -2.66 2.36
N ASN A 196 25.45 -2.45 3.19
CA ASN A 196 25.10 -3.34 4.29
C ASN A 196 24.21 -4.48 3.77
N ARG A 197 24.79 -5.66 3.61
CA ARG A 197 24.10 -6.85 3.06
C ARG A 197 22.89 -7.28 3.88
N LYS A 198 22.94 -7.14 5.23
CA LYS A 198 21.81 -7.48 6.09
C LYS A 198 20.66 -6.51 5.89
N VAL A 199 20.96 -5.22 5.81
CA VAL A 199 19.99 -4.17 5.48
C VAL A 199 19.37 -4.45 4.11
N MET A 200 20.20 -4.73 3.08
CA MET A 200 19.69 -5.02 1.74
C MET A 200 18.86 -6.28 1.68
N GLY A 201 19.17 -7.32 2.47
CA GLY A 201 18.34 -8.50 2.57
C GLY A 201 16.90 -8.18 3.00
N TYR A 202 16.74 -7.40 4.08
CA TYR A 202 15.41 -6.94 4.52
C TYR A 202 14.78 -5.93 3.56
N THR A 203 15.56 -5.09 2.90
CA THR A 203 15.07 -4.13 1.91
C THR A 203 14.48 -4.83 0.68
N ILE A 204 15.14 -5.88 0.19
CA ILE A 204 14.63 -6.71 -0.92
C ILE A 204 13.38 -7.49 -0.47
N ALA A 205 13.35 -7.97 0.77
CA ALA A 205 12.16 -8.62 1.33
C ALA A 205 10.97 -7.64 1.39
N TYR A 206 11.22 -6.38 1.73
CA TYR A 206 10.18 -5.36 1.74
C TYR A 206 9.70 -4.99 0.34
N PHE A 207 10.60 -4.92 -0.64
CA PHE A 207 10.23 -4.77 -2.05
C PHE A 207 9.29 -5.89 -2.50
N ALA A 208 9.65 -7.15 -2.20
CA ALA A 208 8.87 -8.33 -2.57
C ALA A 208 7.49 -8.34 -1.88
N HIS A 209 7.46 -8.03 -0.57
CA HIS A 209 6.23 -7.86 0.21
C HIS A 209 5.32 -6.77 -0.36
N CYS A 210 5.86 -5.58 -0.62
CA CYS A 210 5.07 -4.47 -1.17
C CYS A 210 4.55 -4.76 -2.58
N ALA A 211 5.33 -5.46 -3.41
CA ALA A 211 4.90 -5.88 -4.74
C ALA A 211 3.73 -6.87 -4.67
N GLU A 212 3.81 -7.88 -3.78
CA GLU A 212 2.73 -8.81 -3.56
C GLU A 212 1.49 -8.13 -2.99
N LEU A 213 1.64 -7.34 -1.91
CA LEU A 213 0.54 -6.69 -1.22
C LEU A 213 -0.22 -5.73 -2.15
N MET A 214 0.49 -4.86 -2.87
CA MET A 214 -0.15 -3.86 -3.73
C MET A 214 -0.62 -4.44 -5.05
N GLY A 215 0.06 -5.47 -5.55
CA GLY A 215 -0.45 -6.29 -6.66
C GLY A 215 -1.80 -6.89 -6.29
N PHE A 216 -1.88 -7.59 -5.18
CA PHE A 216 -3.12 -8.19 -4.69
C PHE A 216 -4.21 -7.14 -4.40
N ALA A 217 -3.89 -6.07 -3.65
CA ALA A 217 -4.84 -5.04 -3.28
C ALA A 217 -5.42 -4.30 -4.50
N THR A 218 -4.65 -4.13 -5.56
CA THR A 218 -5.13 -3.50 -6.80
C THR A 218 -6.14 -4.38 -7.52
N TRP A 219 -5.94 -5.69 -7.54
CA TRP A 219 -6.68 -6.62 -8.37
C TRP A 219 -7.76 -7.44 -7.63
N ILE A 220 -7.89 -7.29 -6.30
CA ILE A 220 -8.81 -8.08 -5.46
C ILE A 220 -10.27 -7.95 -5.90
N VAL A 221 -10.73 -6.73 -6.24
CA VAL A 221 -12.13 -6.49 -6.65
C VAL A 221 -12.39 -7.13 -8.02
N ALA A 222 -11.47 -6.97 -8.98
CA ALA A 222 -11.59 -7.57 -10.31
C ALA A 222 -11.59 -9.11 -10.23
N PHE A 223 -10.69 -9.71 -9.42
CA PHE A 223 -10.67 -11.16 -9.21
C PHE A 223 -11.97 -11.70 -8.62
N LEU A 224 -12.49 -11.02 -7.58
CA LEU A 224 -13.76 -11.41 -6.99
C LEU A 224 -14.93 -11.27 -7.96
N THR A 225 -14.96 -10.19 -8.76
CA THR A 225 -15.97 -9.97 -9.81
C THR A 225 -15.91 -11.08 -10.85
N TYR A 226 -14.72 -11.43 -11.32
CA TYR A 226 -14.52 -12.52 -12.27
C TYR A 226 -14.98 -13.87 -11.68
N SER A 227 -14.48 -14.25 -10.51
CA SER A 227 -14.82 -15.53 -9.88
C SER A 227 -16.32 -15.65 -9.58
N HIS A 228 -16.95 -14.58 -9.08
CA HIS A 228 -18.39 -14.55 -8.84
C HIS A 228 -19.20 -14.67 -10.12
N GLY A 229 -18.75 -14.00 -11.20
CA GLY A 229 -19.41 -14.03 -12.50
C GLY A 229 -19.39 -15.41 -13.18
N LEU A 230 -18.39 -16.25 -12.89
CA LEU A 230 -18.32 -17.64 -13.38
C LEU A 230 -19.34 -18.58 -12.72
N GLN A 231 -19.90 -18.18 -11.59
CA GLN A 231 -20.87 -19.00 -10.86
C GLN A 231 -22.28 -18.58 -11.30
N ASN A 232 -23.04 -19.56 -11.81
CA ASN A 232 -24.42 -19.34 -12.23
C ASN A 232 -25.17 -18.57 -11.12
N ALA A 233 -25.79 -17.47 -11.49
CA ALA A 233 -26.47 -16.49 -10.62
C ALA A 233 -27.58 -17.05 -9.69
N GLY A 234 -27.76 -18.36 -9.62
CA GLY A 234 -28.81 -19.04 -8.85
C GLY A 234 -28.38 -19.68 -7.52
N THR A 235 -27.09 -19.78 -7.23
CA THR A 235 -26.69 -20.70 -6.15
C THR A 235 -26.27 -20.08 -4.83
N ILE A 236 -25.82 -18.86 -4.74
CA ILE A 236 -25.63 -18.15 -3.44
C ILE A 236 -25.51 -16.64 -3.76
N GLY A 237 -26.61 -15.93 -3.69
CA GLY A 237 -26.57 -14.47 -3.51
C GLY A 237 -25.78 -14.20 -2.24
N THR A 238 -24.54 -13.68 -2.38
CA THR A 238 -23.80 -13.26 -1.20
C THR A 238 -24.56 -12.09 -0.59
N ALA A 239 -25.00 -12.22 0.67
CA ALA A 239 -25.56 -11.11 1.43
C ALA A 239 -24.58 -9.93 1.55
N LEU A 240 -23.32 -10.15 1.18
CA LEU A 240 -22.22 -9.17 1.20
C LEU A 240 -21.81 -8.83 -0.23
N SER A 241 -21.70 -7.54 -0.51
CA SER A 241 -21.14 -7.06 -1.77
C SER A 241 -19.64 -7.41 -1.89
N ILE A 242 -19.14 -7.51 -3.13
CA ILE A 242 -17.71 -7.71 -3.43
C ILE A 242 -16.85 -6.65 -2.74
N GLY A 243 -17.33 -5.39 -2.72
CA GLY A 243 -16.67 -4.30 -2.03
C GLY A 243 -16.57 -4.52 -0.52
N SER A 244 -17.60 -5.05 0.12
CA SER A 244 -17.60 -5.38 1.55
C SER A 244 -16.61 -6.50 1.88
N ILE A 245 -16.52 -7.52 1.02
CA ILE A 245 -15.57 -8.63 1.16
C ILE A 245 -14.14 -8.12 1.04
N ALA A 246 -13.83 -7.35 -0.01
CA ALA A 246 -12.50 -6.78 -0.23
C ALA A 246 -12.10 -5.85 0.92
N THR A 247 -13.04 -5.06 1.44
CA THR A 247 -12.84 -4.19 2.62
C THR A 247 -12.50 -5.01 3.86
N PHE A 248 -13.24 -6.08 4.13
CA PHE A 248 -12.97 -6.96 5.26
C PHE A 248 -11.57 -7.56 5.18
N VAL A 249 -11.16 -8.07 4.02
CA VAL A 249 -9.81 -8.60 3.79
C VAL A 249 -8.74 -7.53 4.02
N THR A 250 -8.98 -6.29 3.58
CA THR A 250 -8.06 -5.16 3.82
C THR A 250 -7.91 -4.86 5.33
N LEU A 251 -8.99 -4.94 6.11
CA LEU A 251 -8.95 -4.70 7.56
C LEU A 251 -8.18 -5.79 8.32
N LEU A 252 -8.11 -7.01 7.80
CA LEU A 252 -7.32 -8.10 8.39
C LEU A 252 -5.81 -7.81 8.39
N ALA A 253 -5.34 -6.85 7.60
CA ALA A 253 -3.94 -6.46 7.55
C ALA A 253 -3.40 -6.04 8.94
N VAL A 254 -4.21 -5.31 9.73
CA VAL A 254 -3.78 -4.82 11.06
C VAL A 254 -3.48 -5.96 12.03
N PRO A 255 -4.44 -6.84 12.37
CA PRO A 255 -4.16 -7.93 13.29
C PRO A 255 -3.13 -8.92 12.76
N SER A 256 -3.12 -9.18 11.45
CA SER A 256 -2.19 -10.13 10.84
C SER A 256 -0.74 -9.66 10.96
N SER A 257 -0.46 -8.39 10.68
CA SER A 257 0.88 -7.82 10.79
C SER A 257 1.39 -7.83 12.24
N VAL A 258 0.53 -7.49 13.20
CA VAL A 258 0.88 -7.50 14.63
C VAL A 258 1.17 -8.93 15.10
N LEU A 259 0.27 -9.87 14.83
CA LEU A 259 0.42 -11.27 15.22
C LEU A 259 1.66 -11.91 14.57
N GLY A 260 1.91 -11.63 13.31
CA GLY A 260 3.09 -12.11 12.59
C GLY A 260 4.40 -11.65 13.26
N ASN A 261 4.47 -10.38 13.68
CA ASN A 261 5.62 -9.87 14.42
C ASN A 261 5.77 -10.52 15.80
N GLU A 262 4.68 -10.70 16.56
CA GLU A 262 4.73 -11.39 17.87
C GLU A 262 5.26 -12.83 17.73
N VAL A 263 4.79 -13.55 16.71
CA VAL A 263 5.31 -14.90 16.38
C VAL A 263 6.80 -14.82 16.03
N SER A 264 7.23 -13.78 15.29
CA SER A 264 8.64 -13.62 14.89
C SER A 264 9.57 -13.28 16.07
N VAL A 265 9.08 -12.57 17.07
CA VAL A 265 9.82 -12.31 18.31
C VAL A 265 10.06 -13.61 19.07
N ARG A 266 9.07 -14.52 19.07
CA ARG A 266 9.16 -15.80 19.80
C ARG A 266 10.01 -16.85 19.08
N TYR A 267 9.87 -16.99 17.76
CA TYR A 267 10.47 -18.08 16.97
C TYR A 267 11.62 -17.65 16.07
N GLY A 268 11.96 -16.36 16.10
CA GLY A 268 12.99 -15.77 15.25
C GLY A 268 12.46 -15.24 13.91
N ARG A 269 13.05 -14.15 13.41
CA ARG A 269 12.54 -13.44 12.23
C ARG A 269 12.67 -14.28 10.95
N LEU A 270 13.84 -14.84 10.66
CA LEU A 270 14.06 -15.57 9.41
C LEU A 270 13.22 -16.84 9.27
N PRO A 271 13.08 -17.70 10.29
CA PRO A 271 12.15 -18.85 10.22
C PRO A 271 10.71 -18.42 9.92
N VAL A 272 10.21 -17.39 10.62
CA VAL A 272 8.85 -16.90 10.42
C VAL A 272 8.66 -16.28 9.04
N LEU A 273 9.60 -15.46 8.56
CA LEU A 273 9.54 -14.92 7.19
C LEU A 273 9.52 -16.03 6.13
N ARG A 274 10.29 -17.12 6.32
CA ARG A 274 10.23 -18.27 5.40
C ARG A 274 8.85 -18.90 5.37
N VAL A 275 8.26 -19.19 6.53
CA VAL A 275 6.95 -19.82 6.62
C VAL A 275 5.87 -18.92 6.05
N VAL A 276 5.86 -17.64 6.42
CA VAL A 276 4.83 -16.69 6.00
C VAL A 276 4.93 -16.40 4.50
N MET A 277 6.10 -16.01 3.98
CA MET A 277 6.24 -15.59 2.58
C MET A 277 6.16 -16.77 1.60
N PHE A 278 6.75 -17.94 1.92
CA PHE A 278 6.53 -19.13 1.08
C PHE A 278 5.12 -19.67 1.21
N GLY A 279 4.52 -19.60 2.40
CA GLY A 279 3.12 -19.93 2.61
C GLY A 279 2.19 -19.05 1.82
N SER A 280 2.44 -17.73 1.83
CA SER A 280 1.71 -16.75 1.02
C SER A 280 1.83 -17.08 -0.48
N ALA A 281 3.04 -17.38 -0.96
CA ALA A 281 3.26 -17.79 -2.35
C ALA A 281 2.40 -19.00 -2.75
N ILE A 282 2.38 -20.04 -1.91
CA ILE A 282 1.60 -21.25 -2.16
C ILE A 282 0.09 -20.93 -2.18
N ILE A 283 -0.39 -20.19 -1.18
CA ILE A 283 -1.81 -19.82 -1.10
C ILE A 283 -2.19 -18.93 -2.27
N GLY A 284 -1.34 -17.97 -2.66
CA GLY A 284 -1.55 -17.11 -3.82
C GLY A 284 -1.69 -17.93 -5.12
N ILE A 285 -0.81 -18.89 -5.35
CA ILE A 285 -0.93 -19.81 -6.50
C ILE A 285 -2.28 -20.54 -6.44
N ILE A 286 -2.62 -21.18 -5.30
CA ILE A 286 -3.88 -21.91 -5.15
C ILE A 286 -5.07 -20.99 -5.40
N LEU A 287 -5.04 -19.75 -4.91
CA LEU A 287 -6.09 -18.74 -5.14
C LEU A 287 -6.24 -18.43 -6.64
N GLY A 288 -5.14 -18.25 -7.38
CA GLY A 288 -5.18 -18.03 -8.83
C GLY A 288 -5.81 -19.20 -9.61
N PHE A 289 -5.65 -20.44 -9.11
CA PHE A 289 -6.25 -21.64 -9.70
C PHE A 289 -7.70 -21.87 -9.23
N SER A 290 -8.15 -21.21 -8.18
CA SER A 290 -9.46 -21.45 -7.55
C SER A 290 -10.60 -20.65 -8.14
N ALA A 291 -10.37 -19.78 -9.12
CA ALA A 291 -11.40 -18.87 -9.66
C ALA A 291 -12.70 -19.57 -10.10
N THR A 292 -12.61 -20.85 -10.53
CA THR A 292 -13.75 -21.68 -10.94
C THR A 292 -14.34 -22.54 -9.80
N PHE A 293 -13.77 -22.48 -8.59
CA PHE A 293 -14.29 -23.22 -7.45
C PHE A 293 -15.56 -22.55 -6.91
N ILE A 294 -16.31 -23.28 -6.08
CA ILE A 294 -17.48 -22.69 -5.41
C ILE A 294 -17.04 -21.48 -4.57
N PHE A 295 -17.82 -20.41 -4.64
CA PHE A 295 -17.45 -19.11 -4.11
C PHE A 295 -17.02 -19.10 -2.62
N PRO A 296 -17.64 -19.88 -1.70
CA PRO A 296 -17.17 -19.99 -0.32
C PRO A 296 -15.71 -20.48 -0.20
N ILE A 297 -15.26 -21.37 -1.05
CA ILE A 297 -13.87 -21.85 -1.05
C ILE A 297 -12.93 -20.73 -1.51
N VAL A 298 -13.32 -20.00 -2.55
CA VAL A 298 -12.57 -18.81 -3.01
C VAL A 298 -12.46 -17.77 -1.91
N LEU A 299 -13.55 -17.51 -1.17
CA LEU A 299 -13.53 -16.59 -0.03
C LEU A 299 -12.61 -17.06 1.10
N CYS A 300 -12.64 -18.33 1.47
CA CYS A 300 -11.73 -18.87 2.48
C CYS A 300 -10.27 -18.69 2.07
N LEU A 301 -9.94 -19.02 0.82
CA LEU A 301 -8.58 -18.85 0.27
C LEU A 301 -8.17 -17.37 0.22
N LEU A 302 -9.10 -16.49 -0.17
CA LEU A 302 -8.86 -15.05 -0.22
C LEU A 302 -8.57 -14.47 1.16
N ILE A 303 -9.35 -14.85 2.18
CA ILE A 303 -9.14 -14.44 3.57
C ILE A 303 -7.79 -14.95 4.07
N LEU A 304 -7.48 -16.21 3.82
CA LEU A 304 -6.19 -16.78 4.21
C LEU A 304 -5.02 -16.10 3.51
N TYR A 305 -5.17 -15.79 2.23
CA TYR A 305 -4.17 -15.03 1.48
C TYR A 305 -4.00 -13.61 2.03
N GLY A 306 -5.09 -12.90 2.30
CA GLY A 306 -5.05 -11.56 2.91
C GLY A 306 -4.35 -11.53 4.28
N ILE A 307 -4.50 -12.59 5.08
CA ILE A 307 -3.77 -12.75 6.35
C ILE A 307 -2.28 -12.97 6.09
N THR A 308 -1.92 -13.89 5.20
CA THR A 308 -0.51 -14.26 4.99
C THR A 308 0.29 -13.17 4.29
N VAL A 309 -0.31 -12.46 3.32
CA VAL A 309 0.33 -11.37 2.56
C VAL A 309 0.72 -10.18 3.45
N THR A 310 0.11 -10.04 4.63
CA THR A 310 0.38 -8.92 5.55
C THR A 310 1.12 -9.32 6.82
N ALA A 311 1.17 -10.62 7.14
CA ALA A 311 1.75 -11.11 8.39
C ALA A 311 3.27 -10.92 8.52
N ASP A 312 3.98 -10.72 7.42
CA ASP A 312 5.43 -10.49 7.37
C ASP A 312 5.82 -9.01 7.53
N SER A 313 4.90 -8.06 7.28
CA SER A 313 5.14 -6.63 7.17
C SER A 313 5.91 -6.05 8.37
N ALA A 314 5.36 -6.19 9.58
CA ALA A 314 5.99 -5.67 10.79
C ALA A 314 7.30 -6.41 11.12
N THR A 315 7.39 -7.71 10.80
CA THR A 315 8.60 -8.53 10.99
C THR A 315 9.75 -8.05 10.12
N ILE A 316 9.50 -7.71 8.85
CA ILE A 316 10.50 -7.17 7.91
C ILE A 316 10.97 -5.80 8.40
N THR A 317 10.03 -4.92 8.76
CA THR A 317 10.33 -3.55 9.24
C THR A 317 11.14 -3.57 10.53
N ALA A 318 10.76 -4.40 11.50
CA ALA A 318 11.53 -4.54 12.73
C ALA A 318 12.92 -5.17 12.44
N GLY A 319 13.00 -6.10 11.50
CA GLY A 319 14.26 -6.73 11.11
C GLY A 319 15.27 -5.75 10.52
N VAL A 320 14.86 -4.82 9.64
CA VAL A 320 15.77 -3.82 9.09
C VAL A 320 16.26 -2.84 10.17
N VAL A 321 15.38 -2.47 11.11
CA VAL A 321 15.74 -1.58 12.24
C VAL A 321 16.79 -2.22 13.15
N ASP A 322 16.67 -3.54 13.42
CA ASP A 322 17.60 -4.26 14.28
C ASP A 322 19.02 -4.38 13.68
N VAL A 323 19.12 -4.48 12.34
CA VAL A 323 20.41 -4.62 11.65
C VAL A 323 21.01 -3.29 11.19
N ALA A 324 20.28 -2.19 11.34
CA ALA A 324 20.73 -0.86 10.96
C ALA A 324 21.74 -0.29 11.98
N ASP A 325 22.88 0.21 11.49
CA ASP A 325 23.79 1.00 12.33
C ASP A 325 23.05 2.25 12.84
N PRO A 326 23.03 2.51 14.17
CA PRO A 326 22.34 3.68 14.73
C PRO A 326 22.73 5.02 14.08
N ARG A 327 23.96 5.15 13.62
CA ARG A 327 24.47 6.36 12.93
C ARG A 327 23.80 6.60 11.57
N TYR A 328 23.43 5.55 10.86
CA TYR A 328 22.84 5.60 9.52
C TYR A 328 21.39 5.16 9.46
N ARG A 329 20.70 5.04 10.63
CA ARG A 329 19.33 4.53 10.70
C ARG A 329 18.37 5.31 9.82
N GLY A 330 18.48 6.64 9.75
CA GLY A 330 17.66 7.48 8.86
C GLY A 330 17.84 7.13 7.39
N THR A 331 19.10 7.04 6.93
CA THR A 331 19.44 6.65 5.56
C THR A 331 18.97 5.23 5.22
N VAL A 332 19.11 4.30 6.18
CA VAL A 332 18.64 2.92 6.01
C VAL A 332 17.12 2.91 5.83
N MET A 333 16.37 3.62 6.68
CA MET A 333 14.91 3.67 6.58
C MET A 333 14.42 4.38 5.31
N ALA A 334 15.13 5.41 4.86
CA ALA A 334 14.84 6.08 3.59
C ALA A 334 15.06 5.12 2.40
N THR A 335 16.20 4.41 2.36
CA THR A 335 16.49 3.42 1.31
C THR A 335 15.49 2.26 1.32
N TYR A 336 15.16 1.76 2.50
CA TYR A 336 14.17 0.72 2.73
C TYR A 336 12.79 1.13 2.17
N SER A 337 12.31 2.32 2.53
CA SER A 337 11.03 2.83 2.04
C SER A 337 11.05 3.06 0.52
N LEU A 338 12.10 3.68 -0.01
CA LEU A 338 12.23 3.95 -1.44
C LEU A 338 12.13 2.66 -2.27
N ILE A 339 12.95 1.66 -1.93
CA ILE A 339 12.99 0.38 -2.65
C ILE A 339 11.71 -0.41 -2.42
N GLY A 340 11.16 -0.42 -1.20
CA GLY A 340 9.89 -1.10 -0.90
C GLY A 340 8.73 -0.56 -1.71
N PHE A 341 8.56 0.76 -1.76
CA PHE A 341 7.47 1.36 -2.53
C PHE A 341 7.67 1.31 -4.07
N LEU A 342 8.91 1.10 -4.55
CA LEU A 342 9.11 0.68 -5.94
C LEU A 342 8.47 -0.69 -6.20
N GLY A 343 8.56 -1.63 -5.24
CA GLY A 343 7.82 -2.88 -5.31
C GLY A 343 6.31 -2.66 -5.39
N ALA A 344 5.77 -1.77 -4.55
CA ALA A 344 4.36 -1.39 -4.57
C ALA A 344 3.92 -0.80 -5.92
N SER A 345 4.81 -0.08 -6.60
CA SER A 345 4.55 0.47 -7.94
C SER A 345 4.57 -0.62 -9.02
N ILE A 346 5.50 -1.58 -8.92
CA ILE A 346 5.75 -2.60 -9.95
C ILE A 346 4.76 -3.77 -9.84
N GLY A 347 4.38 -4.18 -8.63
CA GLY A 347 3.51 -5.33 -8.38
C GLY A 347 2.21 -5.32 -9.18
N PRO A 348 1.39 -4.24 -9.14
CA PRO A 348 0.18 -4.13 -9.93
C PRO A 348 0.40 -4.23 -11.44
N VAL A 349 1.53 -3.70 -11.92
CA VAL A 349 1.91 -3.72 -13.35
C VAL A 349 2.24 -5.13 -13.80
N VAL A 350 3.08 -5.84 -13.04
CA VAL A 350 3.47 -7.23 -13.33
C VAL A 350 2.25 -8.12 -13.32
N PHE A 351 1.35 -7.95 -12.35
CA PHE A 351 0.09 -8.69 -12.29
C PHE A 351 -0.75 -8.46 -13.56
N GLY A 352 -0.98 -7.20 -13.94
CA GLY A 352 -1.74 -6.85 -15.14
C GLY A 352 -1.09 -7.35 -16.44
N PHE A 353 0.24 -7.29 -16.54
CA PHE A 353 0.98 -7.82 -17.67
C PHE A 353 0.81 -9.35 -17.80
N MET A 354 0.84 -10.07 -16.71
CA MET A 354 0.60 -11.51 -16.70
C MET A 354 -0.85 -11.88 -17.01
N LEU A 355 -1.80 -11.03 -16.60
CA LEU A 355 -3.20 -11.17 -17.04
C LEU A 355 -3.32 -11.06 -18.56
N ASP A 356 -2.72 -10.03 -19.16
CA ASP A 356 -2.77 -9.83 -20.62
C ASP A 356 -2.11 -10.99 -21.37
N LEU A 357 -0.95 -11.48 -20.90
CA LEU A 357 -0.28 -12.65 -21.46
C LEU A 357 -1.14 -13.92 -21.43
N GLY A 358 -1.96 -14.06 -20.39
CA GLY A 358 -2.86 -15.19 -20.25
C GLY A 358 -4.21 -15.03 -20.93
N GLY A 359 -4.43 -13.96 -21.70
CA GLY A 359 -5.68 -13.70 -22.42
C GLY A 359 -6.65 -12.73 -21.73
N GLY A 360 -6.16 -11.95 -20.76
CA GLY A 360 -6.90 -10.90 -20.05
C GLY A 360 -7.75 -11.40 -18.86
N GLU A 361 -8.55 -10.51 -18.30
CA GLU A 361 -9.34 -10.76 -17.08
C GLU A 361 -10.43 -11.82 -17.24
N LEU A 362 -10.90 -12.05 -18.45
CA LEU A 362 -11.90 -13.09 -18.72
C LEU A 362 -11.27 -14.49 -18.87
N SER A 363 -9.95 -14.59 -18.85
CA SER A 363 -9.21 -15.83 -19.00
C SER A 363 -8.79 -16.42 -17.66
N SER A 364 -9.17 -17.66 -17.40
CA SER A 364 -8.67 -18.42 -16.23
C SER A 364 -7.14 -18.56 -16.23
N LEU A 365 -6.50 -18.65 -17.42
CA LEU A 365 -5.04 -18.70 -17.53
C LEU A 365 -4.41 -17.38 -17.08
N GLY A 366 -5.02 -16.24 -17.43
CA GLY A 366 -4.55 -14.92 -16.99
C GLY A 366 -4.43 -14.83 -15.47
N TRP A 367 -5.48 -15.20 -14.74
CA TRP A 367 -5.46 -15.17 -13.28
C TRP A 367 -4.43 -16.12 -12.66
N LYS A 368 -4.26 -17.32 -13.23
CA LYS A 368 -3.21 -18.28 -12.80
C LYS A 368 -1.82 -17.67 -12.95
N LEU A 369 -1.52 -17.08 -14.10
CA LEU A 369 -0.22 -16.46 -14.36
C LEU A 369 0.00 -15.24 -13.46
N ALA A 370 -1.01 -14.40 -13.27
CA ALA A 370 -0.92 -13.18 -12.48
C ALA A 370 -0.62 -13.51 -11.00
N PHE A 371 -1.36 -14.39 -10.36
CA PHE A 371 -1.08 -14.80 -8.98
C PHE A 371 0.26 -15.55 -8.85
N THR A 372 0.62 -16.38 -9.83
CA THR A 372 1.93 -17.06 -9.84
C THR A 372 3.07 -16.05 -9.92
N SER A 373 2.92 -14.94 -10.64
CA SER A 373 3.94 -13.89 -10.71
C SER A 373 4.20 -13.23 -9.36
N LEU A 374 3.15 -12.92 -8.59
CA LEU A 374 3.31 -12.41 -7.22
C LEU A 374 3.97 -13.44 -6.30
N ALA A 375 3.59 -14.72 -6.44
CA ALA A 375 4.19 -15.81 -5.68
C ALA A 375 5.70 -15.93 -5.95
N VAL A 376 6.13 -15.80 -7.20
CA VAL A 376 7.56 -15.77 -7.55
C VAL A 376 8.26 -14.57 -6.93
N MET A 377 7.63 -13.38 -7.01
CA MET A 377 8.21 -12.16 -6.44
C MET A 377 8.38 -12.25 -4.92
N VAL A 378 7.38 -12.73 -4.19
CA VAL A 378 7.43 -12.81 -2.72
C VAL A 378 8.48 -13.83 -2.25
N CYS A 379 8.74 -14.89 -3.00
CA CYS A 379 9.80 -15.87 -2.68
C CYS A 379 11.21 -15.23 -2.64
N LEU A 380 11.43 -14.11 -3.31
CA LEU A 380 12.71 -13.38 -3.24
C LEU A 380 13.01 -12.88 -1.81
N GLY A 381 11.98 -12.56 -1.03
CA GLY A 381 12.14 -11.98 0.30
C GLY A 381 12.94 -12.86 1.27
N PRO A 382 12.46 -14.06 1.62
CA PRO A 382 13.15 -14.93 2.57
C PRO A 382 14.52 -15.41 2.04
N ILE A 383 14.69 -15.52 0.72
CA ILE A 383 15.97 -15.83 0.09
C ILE A 383 16.97 -14.70 0.32
N ALA A 384 16.58 -13.45 0.07
CA ALA A 384 17.45 -12.28 0.25
C ALA A 384 17.86 -12.09 1.72
N VAL A 385 16.92 -12.24 2.67
CA VAL A 385 17.24 -12.18 4.10
C VAL A 385 18.23 -13.28 4.51
N ALA A 386 18.02 -14.52 4.03
CA ALA A 386 18.92 -15.63 4.32
C ALA A 386 20.34 -15.40 3.77
N GLN A 387 20.44 -14.88 2.55
CA GLN A 387 21.74 -14.54 1.94
C GLN A 387 22.45 -13.41 2.69
N GLY A 388 21.70 -12.36 3.09
CA GLY A 388 22.25 -11.26 3.88
C GLY A 388 22.81 -11.69 5.24
N GLN A 389 22.30 -12.79 5.82
CA GLN A 389 22.75 -13.31 7.11
C GLN A 389 23.93 -14.32 7.01
N LYS A 390 24.09 -15.01 5.88
CA LYS A 390 25.13 -16.06 5.70
C LYS A 390 26.56 -15.53 5.52
N LEU A 391 26.69 -14.28 5.09
CA LEU A 391 27.99 -13.70 4.79
C LEU A 391 28.45 -12.85 5.99
N ARG A 392 29.17 -13.51 6.91
CA ARG A 392 29.96 -12.88 7.99
C ARG A 392 31.21 -12.22 7.43
#